data_7bb6678df6923fcb87cea03ee0585b30
#
_entry.id   7bb6678df6923fcb87cea03ee0585b30
#
_cell.length_a   1.000
_cell.length_b   1.000
_cell.length_c   1.000
_cell.angle_alpha   90.00
_cell.angle_beta   90.00
_cell.angle_gamma   90.00
#
_symmetry.space_group_name_H-M   'P 1'
#
loop_
_entity.id
_entity.type
_entity.pdbx_description
1 polymer ?
#
loop_
_entity_poly.entity_id
_entity_poly.type
_entity_poly.pdbx_seq_one_letter_code
_entity_poly.pdbx_strand_id
1 'polypeptide(L)'
;SGCPHNTSTRVPEGSRALAGIGCHYMALWMDRSTATFTHMGAEGTTWIGEAPFTEEKHVFANIGDGTYYHSGLLAIRAAAASKVNMTYKILFNDAVAMTGGQTHDGPLDPATISRQVAAEGVKPIVVVTDEPDKYPPNTDWAPGVTIRHRSELDQVQREMREVKGVSAIIYDQTCASEKRRRRKRNAYPDPAKRAVINEAVCEGCGDCSVKSNCLSVEPLETEFGRKRTINQSTCNKDFSCVTGFCPSFVTVEGGQLKKPKKAGGNDSGKGSAAAKASAMERAKALPQPTLPSLAEQPYGVLVTGIGGTGVVTVGQILAMAAHVAGQACSVLDMSGLAQKGGPVLSHVRLAHSDEHIFSTRVGTGGADLVIGCDVLVAASKDALSRMGAGRTHAVVNATLAPTAAFVKNPDWAYPDAASVATL
;
A
#
# COMPACT_ATOMS: atom_id res chain seq x y z
N SER A 1 2.96 5.25 2.15
CA SER A 1 2.31 4.45 3.19
C SER A 1 3.29 3.76 4.16
N GLY A 2 4.46 4.34 4.43
CA GLY A 2 5.50 3.72 5.27
C GLY A 2 6.14 2.51 4.62
N CYS A 3 6.28 2.53 3.31
CA CYS A 3 6.97 1.51 2.55
C CYS A 3 8.46 1.91 2.37
N PRO A 4 9.42 0.97 2.49
CA PRO A 4 10.83 1.26 2.25
C PRO A 4 11.09 1.81 0.84
N HIS A 5 10.28 1.45 -0.15
CA HIS A 5 10.36 1.97 -1.51
C HIS A 5 9.93 3.45 -1.65
N ASN A 6 9.43 4.09 -0.60
CA ASN A 6 9.33 5.55 -0.56
C ASN A 6 10.71 6.23 -0.63
N THR A 7 11.76 5.58 -0.12
CA THR A 7 13.13 6.04 -0.26
C THR A 7 13.64 5.83 -1.67
N SER A 8 13.42 4.64 -2.26
CA SER A 8 13.94 4.28 -3.58
C SER A 8 13.41 5.15 -4.72
N THR A 9 12.22 5.74 -4.59
CA THR A 9 11.64 6.61 -5.62
C THR A 9 12.15 8.04 -5.58
N ARG A 10 12.91 8.45 -4.55
CA ARG A 10 13.58 9.75 -4.53
C ARG A 10 14.70 9.78 -5.55
N VAL A 11 14.97 10.98 -6.09
CA VAL A 11 16.11 11.26 -6.96
C VAL A 11 16.86 12.48 -6.42
N PRO A 12 18.15 12.63 -6.73
CA PRO A 12 18.92 13.82 -6.36
C PRO A 12 18.33 15.08 -6.98
N GLU A 13 18.56 16.21 -6.32
CA GLU A 13 18.19 17.52 -6.86
C GLU A 13 18.74 17.73 -8.27
N GLY A 14 17.93 18.32 -9.14
CA GLY A 14 18.25 18.50 -10.55
C GLY A 14 18.15 17.24 -11.40
N SER A 15 17.64 16.14 -10.85
CA SER A 15 17.42 14.89 -11.58
C SER A 15 15.94 14.59 -11.75
N ARG A 16 15.61 13.83 -12.78
CA ARG A 16 14.25 13.36 -13.08
C ARG A 16 14.20 11.83 -13.10
N ALA A 17 13.06 11.28 -12.72
CA ALA A 17 12.76 9.86 -12.88
C ALA A 17 11.59 9.63 -13.85
N LEU A 18 11.62 8.51 -14.55
CA LEU A 18 10.51 7.97 -15.31
C LEU A 18 9.80 6.93 -14.44
N ALA A 19 8.48 6.99 -14.42
CA ALA A 19 7.68 6.02 -13.69
C ALA A 19 7.57 4.70 -14.46
N GLY A 20 7.49 3.61 -13.72
CA GLY A 20 7.13 2.31 -14.25
C GLY A 20 5.77 1.86 -13.71
N ILE A 21 5.27 0.74 -14.20
CA ILE A 21 4.02 0.13 -13.73
C ILE A 21 4.29 -0.74 -12.51
N GLY A 22 3.63 -0.41 -11.40
CA GLY A 22 3.78 -1.05 -10.10
C GLY A 22 3.48 -0.07 -8.97
N CYS A 23 3.74 -0.41 -7.72
CA CYS A 23 3.52 0.49 -6.57
C CYS A 23 4.27 1.83 -6.72
N HIS A 24 5.43 1.83 -7.36
CA HIS A 24 6.25 3.00 -7.65
C HIS A 24 5.61 3.98 -8.66
N TYR A 25 4.60 3.54 -9.42
CA TYR A 25 3.79 4.44 -10.26
C TYR A 25 3.20 5.60 -9.45
N MET A 26 2.84 5.35 -8.18
CA MET A 26 2.28 6.38 -7.30
C MET A 26 3.23 7.55 -7.03
N ALA A 27 4.52 7.42 -7.36
CA ALA A 27 5.49 8.52 -7.26
C ALA A 27 5.12 9.72 -8.18
N LEU A 28 4.32 9.50 -9.24
CA LEU A 28 3.77 10.56 -10.08
C LEU A 28 2.90 11.56 -9.30
N TRP A 29 2.26 11.11 -8.22
CA TRP A 29 1.40 11.94 -7.37
C TRP A 29 2.11 12.48 -6.13
N MET A 30 3.42 12.23 -6.04
CA MET A 30 4.26 12.66 -4.93
C MET A 30 5.27 13.69 -5.43
N ASP A 31 5.84 14.46 -4.52
CA ASP A 31 7.00 15.30 -4.81
C ASP A 31 8.27 14.42 -4.91
N ARG A 32 8.52 13.87 -6.09
CA ARG A 32 9.59 12.92 -6.39
C ARG A 32 10.28 13.18 -7.72
N SER A 33 10.03 14.33 -8.35
CA SER A 33 10.55 14.65 -9.69
C SER A 33 10.37 13.46 -10.66
N THR A 34 9.20 12.80 -10.58
CA THR A 34 8.87 11.65 -11.40
C THR A 34 7.81 12.08 -12.41
N ALA A 35 8.08 11.85 -13.69
CA ALA A 35 7.20 12.24 -14.78
C ALA A 35 7.15 11.13 -15.83
N THR A 36 6.09 11.11 -16.61
CA THR A 36 5.83 10.16 -17.68
C THR A 36 5.83 8.69 -17.26
N PHE A 37 5.17 7.86 -18.00
CA PHE A 37 5.17 6.41 -17.83
C PHE A 37 4.82 5.75 -19.16
N THR A 38 5.13 4.47 -19.26
CA THR A 38 4.76 3.61 -20.39
C THR A 38 3.97 2.40 -19.89
N HIS A 39 3.61 1.49 -20.79
CA HIS A 39 3.07 0.20 -20.41
C HIS A 39 4.13 -0.68 -19.72
N MET A 40 3.69 -1.72 -19.03
CA MET A 40 4.54 -2.70 -18.37
C MET A 40 5.51 -3.33 -19.37
N GLY A 41 6.81 -3.28 -19.05
CA GLY A 41 7.89 -3.84 -19.87
C GLY A 41 8.55 -2.85 -20.85
N ALA A 42 8.06 -1.58 -20.92
CA ALA A 42 8.68 -0.53 -21.73
C ALA A 42 9.23 0.63 -20.86
N GLU A 43 9.45 0.38 -19.58
CA GLU A 43 9.96 1.40 -18.65
C GLU A 43 11.30 1.96 -19.14
N GLY A 44 11.37 3.28 -19.22
CA GLY A 44 12.57 4.00 -19.66
C GLY A 44 12.73 4.13 -21.18
N THR A 45 11.99 3.40 -22.01
CA THR A 45 12.17 3.45 -23.48
C THR A 45 11.81 4.80 -24.11
N THR A 46 10.92 5.57 -23.50
CA THR A 46 10.61 6.95 -23.93
C THR A 46 11.83 7.84 -23.94
N TRP A 47 12.78 7.64 -23.02
CA TRP A 47 14.02 8.39 -22.98
C TRP A 47 14.90 8.16 -24.22
N ILE A 48 14.83 6.99 -24.83
CA ILE A 48 15.60 6.70 -26.06
C ILE A 48 15.19 7.67 -27.17
N GLY A 49 13.90 7.95 -27.30
CA GLY A 49 13.40 8.90 -28.28
C GLY A 49 13.53 10.37 -27.86
N GLU A 50 13.48 10.67 -26.57
CA GLU A 50 13.52 12.02 -26.01
C GLU A 50 14.95 12.58 -25.93
N ALA A 51 15.93 11.74 -25.57
CA ALA A 51 17.31 12.16 -25.30
C ALA A 51 17.98 13.01 -26.39
N PRO A 52 17.77 12.77 -27.71
CA PRO A 52 18.35 13.60 -28.77
C PRO A 52 17.77 15.01 -28.85
N PHE A 53 16.61 15.27 -28.24
CA PHE A 53 15.84 16.52 -28.38
C PHE A 53 15.77 17.34 -27.10
N THR A 54 16.54 16.98 -26.06
CA THR A 54 16.56 17.67 -24.77
C THR A 54 17.97 18.03 -24.34
N GLU A 55 18.10 19.05 -23.52
CA GLU A 55 19.35 19.44 -22.86
C GLU A 55 19.66 18.58 -21.63
N GLU A 56 18.67 17.81 -21.17
CA GLU A 56 18.82 16.90 -20.03
C GLU A 56 19.83 15.80 -20.37
N LYS A 57 20.77 15.56 -19.47
CA LYS A 57 21.90 14.66 -19.76
C LYS A 57 21.66 13.23 -19.32
N HIS A 58 20.73 13.02 -18.38
CA HIS A 58 20.52 11.73 -17.74
C HIS A 58 19.13 11.67 -17.10
N VAL A 59 18.51 10.48 -17.07
CA VAL A 59 17.29 10.20 -16.32
C VAL A 59 17.41 8.92 -15.52
N PHE A 60 16.64 8.81 -14.45
CA PHE A 60 16.42 7.55 -13.75
C PHE A 60 15.14 6.88 -14.29
N ALA A 61 15.11 5.55 -14.40
CA ALA A 61 13.90 4.80 -14.73
C ALA A 61 13.58 3.80 -13.61
N ASN A 62 12.41 3.91 -13.01
CA ASN A 62 11.97 2.98 -11.99
C ASN A 62 11.30 1.77 -12.65
N ILE A 63 11.70 0.56 -12.27
CA ILE A 63 11.11 -0.69 -12.72
C ILE A 63 10.95 -1.65 -11.54
N GLY A 64 9.77 -2.25 -11.37
CA GLY A 64 9.54 -3.26 -10.34
C GLY A 64 10.06 -4.63 -10.76
N ASP A 65 10.38 -5.47 -9.78
CA ASP A 65 10.87 -6.84 -10.01
C ASP A 65 9.87 -7.72 -10.77
N GLY A 66 8.57 -7.58 -10.50
CA GLY A 66 7.55 -8.29 -11.26
C GLY A 66 7.53 -7.91 -12.74
N THR A 67 7.62 -6.61 -13.06
CA THR A 67 7.75 -6.15 -14.44
C THR A 67 9.08 -6.56 -15.07
N TYR A 68 10.17 -6.44 -14.31
CA TYR A 68 11.50 -6.86 -14.76
C TYR A 68 11.48 -8.33 -15.19
N TYR A 69 10.92 -9.21 -14.35
CA TYR A 69 10.83 -10.64 -14.64
C TYR A 69 9.94 -10.93 -15.85
N HIS A 70 8.80 -10.27 -15.96
CA HIS A 70 7.86 -10.50 -17.05
C HIS A 70 8.42 -10.06 -18.42
N SER A 71 8.90 -8.81 -18.53
CA SER A 71 9.25 -8.23 -19.84
C SER A 71 10.23 -7.06 -19.79
N GLY A 72 10.54 -6.52 -18.60
CA GLY A 72 11.30 -5.29 -18.47
C GLY A 72 12.77 -5.38 -18.92
N LEU A 73 13.34 -6.58 -19.00
CA LEU A 73 14.69 -6.77 -19.51
C LEU A 73 14.82 -6.33 -20.98
N LEU A 74 13.75 -6.42 -21.77
CA LEU A 74 13.75 -5.96 -23.17
C LEU A 74 13.91 -4.44 -23.27
N ALA A 75 13.31 -3.67 -22.37
CA ALA A 75 13.49 -2.21 -22.30
C ALA A 75 14.93 -1.86 -21.93
N ILE A 76 15.53 -2.57 -20.98
CA ILE A 76 16.95 -2.39 -20.58
C ILE A 76 17.87 -2.69 -21.76
N ARG A 77 17.64 -3.78 -22.50
CA ARG A 77 18.36 -4.12 -23.73
C ARG A 77 18.27 -3.02 -24.78
N ALA A 78 17.07 -2.50 -25.02
CA ALA A 78 16.87 -1.41 -25.99
C ALA A 78 17.62 -0.14 -25.58
N ALA A 79 17.59 0.22 -24.30
CA ALA A 79 18.32 1.36 -23.76
C ALA A 79 19.85 1.17 -23.88
N ALA A 80 20.38 0.01 -23.54
CA ALA A 80 21.79 -0.32 -23.68
C ALA A 80 22.25 -0.24 -25.15
N ALA A 81 21.46 -0.79 -26.07
CA ALA A 81 21.74 -0.75 -27.50
C ALA A 81 21.74 0.67 -28.05
N SER A 82 20.87 1.56 -27.56
CA SER A 82 20.80 2.97 -27.99
C SER A 82 21.88 3.86 -27.39
N LYS A 83 22.63 3.38 -26.41
CA LYS A 83 23.73 4.10 -25.72
C LYS A 83 23.31 5.41 -25.06
N VAL A 84 22.03 5.54 -24.69
CA VAL A 84 21.55 6.70 -23.92
C VAL A 84 22.09 6.69 -22.50
N ASN A 85 22.23 7.88 -21.90
CA ASN A 85 22.66 7.96 -20.51
C ASN A 85 21.43 7.84 -19.61
N MET A 86 21.33 6.74 -18.87
CA MET A 86 20.27 6.53 -17.90
C MET A 86 20.64 5.49 -16.85
N THR A 87 19.96 5.57 -15.72
CA THR A 87 20.11 4.58 -14.66
C THR A 87 18.77 3.90 -14.40
N TYR A 88 18.71 2.60 -14.61
CA TYR A 88 17.58 1.81 -14.15
C TYR A 88 17.65 1.59 -12.64
N LYS A 89 16.56 1.91 -11.94
CA LYS A 89 16.36 1.52 -10.54
C LYS A 89 15.43 0.32 -10.51
N ILE A 90 16.01 -0.86 -10.37
CA ILE A 90 15.28 -2.13 -10.29
C ILE A 90 14.87 -2.33 -8.84
N LEU A 91 13.58 -2.14 -8.57
CA LEU A 91 13.00 -2.14 -7.24
C LEU A 91 12.61 -3.57 -6.86
N PHE A 92 13.60 -4.33 -6.39
CA PHE A 92 13.40 -5.71 -5.96
C PHE A 92 12.73 -5.72 -4.59
N ASN A 93 11.51 -6.24 -4.52
CA ASN A 93 10.72 -6.29 -3.30
C ASN A 93 10.24 -7.70 -2.93
N ASP A 94 10.72 -8.72 -3.63
CA ASP A 94 10.46 -10.13 -3.39
C ASP A 94 8.97 -10.49 -3.47
N ALA A 95 8.21 -9.77 -4.30
CA ALA A 95 6.79 -10.04 -4.52
C ALA A 95 6.21 -9.25 -5.69
N VAL A 96 5.21 -9.76 -6.37
CA VAL A 96 4.32 -8.98 -7.24
C VAL A 96 3.37 -8.19 -6.35
N ALA A 97 3.88 -7.07 -5.78
CA ALA A 97 3.30 -6.39 -4.64
C ALA A 97 1.94 -5.75 -4.96
N MET A 98 1.77 -5.15 -6.15
CA MET A 98 0.58 -4.41 -6.54
C MET A 98 -0.70 -5.27 -6.52
N THR A 99 -0.59 -6.53 -6.92
CA THR A 99 -1.73 -7.43 -7.09
C THR A 99 -1.99 -8.35 -5.89
N GLY A 100 -1.24 -8.19 -4.80
CA GLY A 100 -1.50 -8.90 -3.55
C GLY A 100 -0.31 -9.67 -2.97
N GLY A 101 0.86 -9.54 -3.56
CA GLY A 101 2.10 -10.14 -3.05
C GLY A 101 2.30 -11.60 -3.47
N GLN A 102 1.90 -11.92 -4.71
CA GLN A 102 2.23 -13.19 -5.32
C GLN A 102 3.74 -13.32 -5.50
N THR A 103 4.24 -14.55 -5.56
CA THR A 103 5.59 -14.84 -5.99
C THR A 103 5.75 -14.59 -7.49
N HIS A 104 6.98 -14.37 -7.95
CA HIS A 104 7.28 -14.40 -9.37
C HIS A 104 7.08 -15.84 -9.92
N ASP A 105 6.83 -15.96 -11.22
CA ASP A 105 6.61 -17.26 -11.88
C ASP A 105 7.89 -18.09 -12.00
N GLY A 106 9.03 -17.57 -11.57
CA GLY A 106 10.33 -18.28 -11.54
C GLY A 106 11.28 -17.66 -10.52
N PRO A 107 12.46 -18.28 -10.34
CA PRO A 107 13.45 -17.80 -9.40
C PRO A 107 14.02 -16.45 -9.85
N LEU A 108 13.92 -15.46 -8.99
CA LEU A 108 14.51 -14.15 -9.20
C LEU A 108 15.12 -13.67 -7.88
N ASP A 109 16.38 -13.29 -7.92
CA ASP A 109 17.09 -12.67 -6.83
C ASP A 109 18.01 -11.54 -7.33
N PRO A 110 18.54 -10.67 -6.45
CA PRO A 110 19.42 -9.59 -6.86
C PRO A 110 20.68 -10.02 -7.60
N ALA A 111 21.24 -11.17 -7.26
CA ALA A 111 22.43 -11.70 -7.94
C ALA A 111 22.12 -12.14 -9.37
N THR A 112 21.01 -12.86 -9.58
CA THR A 112 20.51 -13.22 -10.90
C THR A 112 20.21 -11.97 -11.74
N ILE A 113 19.54 -10.98 -11.18
CA ILE A 113 19.29 -9.69 -11.85
C ILE A 113 20.61 -9.06 -12.28
N SER A 114 21.62 -9.02 -11.40
CA SER A 114 22.91 -8.40 -11.70
C SER A 114 23.59 -9.05 -12.89
N ARG A 115 23.59 -10.40 -12.98
CA ARG A 115 24.18 -11.14 -14.11
C ARG A 115 23.42 -10.91 -15.42
N GLN A 116 22.08 -10.89 -15.35
CA GLN A 116 21.25 -10.66 -16.53
C GLN A 116 21.47 -9.26 -17.12
N VAL A 117 21.44 -8.21 -16.29
CA VAL A 117 21.67 -6.85 -16.81
C VAL A 117 23.12 -6.61 -17.23
N ALA A 118 24.09 -7.25 -16.58
CA ALA A 118 25.49 -7.23 -17.01
C ALA A 118 25.68 -7.87 -18.39
N ALA A 119 24.96 -8.97 -18.69
CA ALA A 119 24.96 -9.61 -20.00
C ALA A 119 24.41 -8.71 -21.11
N GLU A 120 23.52 -7.75 -20.78
CA GLU A 120 23.03 -6.71 -21.69
C GLU A 120 24.01 -5.53 -21.85
N GLY A 121 25.17 -5.57 -21.20
CA GLY A 121 26.19 -4.51 -21.26
C GLY A 121 25.95 -3.35 -20.28
N VAL A 122 25.03 -3.48 -19.34
CA VAL A 122 24.77 -2.47 -18.31
C VAL A 122 25.89 -2.45 -17.29
N LYS A 123 26.48 -1.30 -17.06
CA LYS A 123 27.55 -1.06 -16.06
C LYS A 123 27.71 0.42 -15.73
N PRO A 124 28.06 0.78 -14.48
CA PRO A 124 28.20 -0.08 -13.30
C PRO A 124 26.83 -0.57 -12.78
N ILE A 125 26.90 -1.57 -11.89
CA ILE A 125 25.75 -2.14 -11.19
C ILE A 125 26.00 -2.02 -9.70
N VAL A 126 25.06 -1.43 -8.97
CA VAL A 126 25.13 -1.27 -7.52
C VAL A 126 23.89 -1.87 -6.87
N VAL A 127 24.09 -2.71 -5.87
CA VAL A 127 23.01 -3.19 -5.00
C VAL A 127 22.87 -2.25 -3.82
N VAL A 128 21.68 -1.76 -3.57
CA VAL A 128 21.36 -0.89 -2.42
C VAL A 128 20.33 -1.59 -1.55
N THR A 129 20.65 -1.83 -0.29
CA THR A 129 19.80 -2.59 0.63
C THR A 129 19.86 -2.05 2.06
N ASP A 130 18.89 -2.42 2.90
CA ASP A 130 18.89 -2.14 4.34
C ASP A 130 19.79 -3.09 5.14
N GLU A 131 20.14 -4.23 4.58
CA GLU A 131 20.92 -5.29 5.24
C GLU A 131 22.05 -5.76 4.29
N PRO A 132 23.17 -5.00 4.14
CA PRO A 132 24.24 -5.38 3.23
C PRO A 132 24.86 -6.75 3.53
N ASP A 133 24.91 -7.12 4.80
CA ASP A 133 25.54 -8.38 5.27
C ASP A 133 24.61 -9.62 5.11
N LYS A 134 23.39 -9.45 4.57
CA LYS A 134 22.46 -10.58 4.39
C LYS A 134 22.88 -11.56 3.30
N TYR A 135 23.78 -11.15 2.42
CA TYR A 135 24.21 -11.98 1.30
C TYR A 135 25.38 -12.87 1.71
N PRO A 136 25.32 -14.18 1.41
CA PRO A 136 26.44 -15.09 1.62
C PRO A 136 27.71 -14.62 0.88
N PRO A 137 28.91 -14.83 1.45
CA PRO A 137 30.17 -14.40 0.83
C PRO A 137 30.41 -15.00 -0.58
N ASN A 138 29.82 -16.17 -0.86
CA ASN A 138 29.91 -16.88 -2.13
C ASN A 138 28.75 -16.59 -3.09
N THR A 139 28.01 -15.51 -2.87
CA THR A 139 26.92 -15.11 -3.77
C THR A 139 27.50 -14.79 -5.15
N ASP A 140 26.92 -15.42 -6.18
CA ASP A 140 27.39 -15.31 -7.55
C ASP A 140 26.88 -14.02 -8.23
N TRP A 141 27.54 -12.92 -7.89
CA TRP A 141 27.29 -11.60 -8.48
C TRP A 141 27.92 -11.45 -9.87
N ALA A 142 27.37 -10.54 -10.69
CA ALA A 142 28.09 -10.07 -11.86
C ALA A 142 29.42 -9.41 -11.47
N PRO A 143 30.45 -9.48 -12.34
CA PRO A 143 31.74 -8.82 -12.05
C PRO A 143 31.58 -7.32 -11.82
N GLY A 144 32.22 -6.81 -10.75
CA GLY A 144 32.24 -5.40 -10.42
C GLY A 144 30.98 -4.86 -9.70
N VAL A 145 30.07 -5.74 -9.31
CA VAL A 145 28.93 -5.34 -8.45
C VAL A 145 29.42 -4.88 -7.09
N THR A 146 28.88 -3.75 -6.62
CA THR A 146 29.11 -3.26 -5.26
C THR A 146 27.83 -3.24 -4.47
N ILE A 147 27.94 -3.47 -3.15
CA ILE A 147 26.79 -3.48 -2.24
C ILE A 147 26.92 -2.28 -1.30
N ARG A 148 25.86 -1.48 -1.20
CA ARG A 148 25.82 -0.25 -0.40
C ARG A 148 24.59 -0.25 0.50
N HIS A 149 24.70 0.39 1.67
CA HIS A 149 23.55 0.56 2.54
C HIS A 149 22.56 1.60 1.98
N ARG A 150 21.27 1.42 2.23
CA ARG A 150 20.21 2.28 1.69
C ARG A 150 20.32 3.77 2.07
N SER A 151 21.02 4.09 3.16
CA SER A 151 21.30 5.49 3.54
C SER A 151 22.19 6.21 2.54
N GLU A 152 22.95 5.48 1.73
CA GLU A 152 23.86 6.01 0.72
C GLU A 152 23.18 6.19 -0.65
N LEU A 153 21.87 5.90 -0.77
CA LEU A 153 21.17 5.93 -2.05
C LEU A 153 21.34 7.26 -2.80
N ASP A 154 21.27 8.40 -2.11
CA ASP A 154 21.43 9.71 -2.76
C ASP A 154 22.85 9.84 -3.37
N GLN A 155 23.87 9.46 -2.64
CA GLN A 155 25.26 9.46 -3.12
C GLN A 155 25.41 8.51 -4.32
N VAL A 156 24.93 7.27 -4.21
CA VAL A 156 24.96 6.31 -5.31
C VAL A 156 24.28 6.86 -6.56
N GLN A 157 23.13 7.49 -6.42
CA GLN A 157 22.43 8.10 -7.57
C GLN A 157 23.23 9.26 -8.18
N ARG A 158 23.91 10.09 -7.36
CA ARG A 158 24.80 11.16 -7.87
C ARG A 158 25.97 10.59 -8.64
N GLU A 159 26.55 9.50 -8.18
CA GLU A 159 27.62 8.79 -8.88
C GLU A 159 27.12 8.21 -10.21
N MET A 160 25.93 7.59 -10.19
CA MET A 160 25.35 6.92 -11.38
C MET A 160 24.94 7.91 -12.48
N ARG A 161 24.45 9.10 -12.14
CA ARG A 161 24.02 10.06 -13.16
C ARG A 161 25.16 10.65 -14.01
N GLU A 162 26.41 10.54 -13.53
CA GLU A 162 27.60 10.97 -14.25
C GLU A 162 28.16 9.88 -15.21
N VAL A 163 27.58 8.67 -15.15
CA VAL A 163 27.99 7.56 -16.00
C VAL A 163 27.46 7.74 -17.42
N LYS A 164 28.33 7.52 -18.39
CA LYS A 164 27.94 7.45 -19.81
C LYS A 164 27.38 6.07 -20.14
N GLY A 165 26.23 6.03 -20.79
CA GLY A 165 25.54 4.81 -21.13
C GLY A 165 24.54 4.41 -20.02
N VAL A 166 24.21 3.12 -19.99
CA VAL A 166 23.21 2.58 -19.09
C VAL A 166 23.85 1.95 -17.85
N SER A 167 23.42 2.38 -16.68
CA SER A 167 23.80 1.82 -15.37
C SER A 167 22.58 1.26 -14.63
N ALA A 168 22.80 0.49 -13.57
CA ALA A 168 21.70 -0.06 -12.78
C ALA A 168 21.94 0.04 -11.27
N ILE A 169 20.87 0.36 -10.55
CA ILE A 169 20.75 0.25 -9.10
C ILE A 169 19.72 -0.84 -8.82
N ILE A 170 20.14 -1.93 -8.20
CA ILE A 170 19.23 -2.97 -7.70
C ILE A 170 18.89 -2.61 -6.25
N TYR A 171 17.69 -2.07 -6.04
CA TYR A 171 17.24 -1.66 -4.71
C TYR A 171 16.50 -2.83 -4.06
N ASP A 172 17.20 -3.53 -3.17
CA ASP A 172 16.70 -4.75 -2.55
C ASP A 172 16.10 -4.48 -1.17
N GLN A 173 14.77 -4.42 -1.15
CA GLN A 173 13.99 -4.32 0.08
C GLN A 173 12.64 -5.01 -0.06
N THR A 174 12.41 -6.05 0.72
CA THR A 174 11.14 -6.79 0.71
C THR A 174 9.94 -5.86 0.93
N CYS A 175 8.87 -6.09 0.19
CA CYS A 175 7.61 -5.36 0.30
C CYS A 175 7.13 -5.26 1.75
N ALA A 176 6.82 -4.05 2.22
CA ALA A 176 6.40 -3.82 3.62
C ALA A 176 5.12 -4.57 3.99
N SER A 177 4.17 -4.67 3.06
CA SER A 177 2.93 -5.43 3.27
C SER A 177 3.21 -6.92 3.38
N GLU A 178 4.15 -7.43 2.57
CA GLU A 178 4.54 -8.83 2.60
C GLU A 178 5.35 -9.16 3.86
N LYS A 179 6.32 -8.33 4.25
CA LYS A 179 7.01 -8.46 5.56
C LYS A 179 5.99 -8.58 6.70
N ARG A 180 4.94 -7.75 6.68
CA ARG A 180 3.91 -7.77 7.71
C ARG A 180 3.07 -9.05 7.69
N ARG A 181 2.70 -9.57 6.52
CA ARG A 181 1.99 -10.86 6.37
C ARG A 181 2.85 -12.02 6.86
N ARG A 182 4.14 -12.06 6.45
CA ARG A 182 5.11 -13.08 6.85
C ARG A 182 5.37 -13.04 8.36
N ARG A 183 5.50 -11.86 8.98
CA ARG A 183 5.62 -11.70 10.44
C ARG A 183 4.40 -12.25 11.19
N LYS A 184 3.18 -12.01 10.70
CA LYS A 184 1.96 -12.58 11.31
C LYS A 184 1.92 -14.11 11.27
N ARG A 185 2.62 -14.71 10.30
CA ARG A 185 2.75 -16.18 10.12
C ARG A 185 4.03 -16.74 10.73
N ASN A 186 4.80 -15.93 11.47
CA ASN A 186 6.13 -16.28 12.01
C ASN A 186 7.15 -16.71 10.92
N ALA A 187 6.96 -16.28 9.68
CA ALA A 187 7.81 -16.60 8.52
C ALA A 187 8.77 -15.43 8.16
N TYR A 188 8.90 -14.44 9.02
CA TYR A 188 9.84 -13.32 8.88
C TYR A 188 10.19 -12.76 10.24
N PRO A 189 11.45 -12.37 10.49
CA PRO A 189 11.88 -11.78 11.75
C PRO A 189 11.07 -10.54 12.12
N ASP A 190 10.60 -10.48 13.36
CA ASP A 190 9.94 -9.29 13.90
C ASP A 190 10.93 -8.54 14.79
N PRO A 191 11.42 -7.34 14.39
CA PRO A 191 12.42 -6.64 15.18
C PRO A 191 11.87 -6.32 16.57
N ALA A 192 12.67 -6.60 17.59
CA ALA A 192 12.36 -6.30 18.98
C ALA A 192 12.48 -4.80 19.31
N LYS A 193 12.30 -3.95 18.31
CA LYS A 193 12.41 -2.49 18.39
C LYS A 193 11.06 -1.87 18.05
N ARG A 194 10.68 -0.83 18.79
CA ARG A 194 9.49 0.00 18.51
C ARG A 194 9.89 1.47 18.55
N ALA A 195 9.36 2.25 17.60
CA ALA A 195 9.43 3.70 17.65
C ALA A 195 8.15 4.24 18.29
N VAL A 196 8.30 5.16 19.21
CA VAL A 196 7.23 5.84 19.93
C VAL A 196 7.50 7.34 19.88
N ILE A 197 6.46 8.15 19.80
CA ILE A 197 6.56 9.60 19.90
C ILE A 197 6.11 10.00 21.30
N ASN A 198 6.95 10.74 22.02
CA ASN A 198 6.60 11.34 23.28
C ASN A 198 5.77 12.61 22.99
N GLU A 199 4.49 12.56 23.31
CA GLU A 199 3.54 13.64 23.06
C GLU A 199 3.87 14.92 23.82
N ALA A 200 4.48 14.82 25.02
CA ALA A 200 4.88 15.97 25.81
C ALA A 200 6.03 16.76 25.18
N VAL A 201 6.81 16.15 24.29
CA VAL A 201 7.94 16.77 23.58
C VAL A 201 7.57 17.08 22.11
N CYS A 202 6.56 16.44 21.57
CA CYS A 202 6.14 16.60 20.18
C CYS A 202 5.54 17.99 19.95
N GLU A 203 6.05 18.74 18.99
CA GLU A 203 5.53 20.05 18.59
C GLU A 203 4.43 19.98 17.52
N GLY A 204 4.14 18.78 16.99
CA GLY A 204 3.10 18.60 15.98
C GLY A 204 3.50 19.01 14.55
N CYS A 205 4.77 19.38 14.29
CA CYS A 205 5.23 19.94 13.01
C CYS A 205 4.96 19.04 11.77
N GLY A 206 4.81 17.73 11.96
CA GLY A 206 4.51 16.81 10.86
C GLY A 206 5.71 16.32 10.05
N ASP A 207 6.94 16.76 10.33
CA ASP A 207 8.16 16.37 9.58
C ASP A 207 8.37 14.85 9.51
N CYS A 208 8.03 14.13 10.57
CA CYS A 208 8.09 12.67 10.60
C CYS A 208 7.16 12.02 9.56
N SER A 209 6.00 12.61 9.29
CA SER A 209 5.07 12.16 8.25
C SER A 209 5.63 12.44 6.86
N VAL A 210 6.20 13.63 6.63
CA VAL A 210 6.84 14.00 5.35
C VAL A 210 8.05 13.10 5.07
N LYS A 211 8.87 12.84 6.09
CA LYS A 211 10.08 12.01 5.98
C LYS A 211 9.75 10.57 5.61
N SER A 212 8.77 9.97 6.28
CA SER A 212 8.42 8.55 6.14
C SER A 212 7.31 8.29 5.13
N ASN A 213 6.47 9.29 4.80
CA ASN A 213 5.23 9.12 4.06
C ASN A 213 4.38 7.97 4.63
N CYS A 214 4.25 7.91 5.96
CA CYS A 214 3.72 6.77 6.68
C CYS A 214 2.37 7.05 7.31
N LEU A 215 1.34 6.29 6.93
CA LEU A 215 0.00 6.38 7.52
C LEU A 215 -0.10 5.84 8.96
N SER A 216 0.98 5.24 9.49
CA SER A 216 1.00 4.84 10.90
C SER A 216 1.46 5.95 11.82
N VAL A 217 1.96 7.06 11.28
CA VAL A 217 2.16 8.31 12.01
C VAL A 217 0.84 9.06 11.97
N GLU A 218 0.11 9.01 13.07
CA GLU A 218 -1.26 9.52 13.17
C GLU A 218 -1.30 10.82 13.97
N PRO A 219 -2.32 11.67 13.73
CA PRO A 219 -2.57 12.81 14.60
C PRO A 219 -3.03 12.33 15.97
N LEU A 220 -2.67 13.08 17.00
CA LEU A 220 -3.13 12.92 18.37
C LEU A 220 -3.57 14.28 18.88
N GLU A 221 -4.87 14.46 19.08
CA GLU A 221 -5.41 15.67 19.66
C GLU A 221 -5.16 15.66 21.17
N THR A 222 -4.56 16.72 21.68
CA THR A 222 -4.27 16.91 23.10
C THR A 222 -4.73 18.28 23.56
N GLU A 223 -4.76 18.52 24.87
CA GLU A 223 -5.06 19.85 25.44
C GLU A 223 -4.05 20.93 25.02
N PHE A 224 -2.84 20.53 24.57
CA PHE A 224 -1.79 21.40 24.06
C PHE A 224 -1.72 21.40 22.51
N GLY A 225 -2.84 21.13 21.85
CA GLY A 225 -2.95 21.07 20.40
C GLY A 225 -2.61 19.71 19.80
N ARG A 226 -2.59 19.67 18.47
CA ARG A 226 -2.38 18.42 17.71
C ARG A 226 -0.94 17.97 17.76
N LYS A 227 -0.72 16.79 18.26
CA LYS A 227 0.56 16.06 18.32
C LYS A 227 0.61 14.93 17.30
N ARG A 228 1.63 14.09 17.38
CA ARG A 228 1.77 12.87 16.56
C ARG A 228 1.93 11.65 17.45
N THR A 229 1.41 10.53 16.99
CA THR A 229 1.59 9.22 17.61
C THR A 229 1.88 8.17 16.55
N ILE A 230 2.41 7.02 16.94
CA ILE A 230 2.65 5.90 16.04
C ILE A 230 1.69 4.76 16.37
N ASN A 231 0.80 4.46 15.44
CA ASN A 231 -0.06 3.30 15.54
C ASN A 231 0.78 2.02 15.37
N GLN A 232 1.07 1.36 16.48
CA GLN A 232 1.92 0.17 16.51
C GLN A 232 1.33 -1.03 15.77
N SER A 233 -0.01 -1.10 15.64
CA SER A 233 -0.71 -2.17 14.94
C SER A 233 -0.55 -2.06 13.42
N THR A 234 -0.43 -0.85 12.90
CA THR A 234 -0.28 -0.58 11.47
C THR A 234 1.16 -0.30 11.05
N CYS A 235 2.08 -0.11 12.00
CA CYS A 235 3.49 0.19 11.74
C CYS A 235 4.17 -0.96 10.98
N ASN A 236 4.84 -0.63 9.87
CA ASN A 236 5.60 -1.59 9.06
C ASN A 236 7.03 -1.85 9.61
N LYS A 237 7.46 -1.09 10.63
CA LYS A 237 8.79 -1.18 11.23
C LYS A 237 9.91 -0.93 10.22
N ASP A 238 9.69 0.01 9.31
CA ASP A 238 10.71 0.50 8.39
C ASP A 238 11.63 1.55 9.02
N PHE A 239 11.17 2.20 10.08
CA PHE A 239 11.89 3.20 10.85
C PHE A 239 12.34 4.46 10.06
N SER A 240 11.89 4.67 8.84
CA SER A 240 12.19 5.89 8.08
C SER A 240 11.74 7.17 8.80
N CYS A 241 10.75 7.07 9.68
CA CYS A 241 10.27 8.21 10.48
C CYS A 241 11.29 8.71 11.51
N VAL A 242 12.27 7.90 11.90
CA VAL A 242 13.34 8.28 12.85
C VAL A 242 14.63 8.72 12.19
N THR A 243 14.68 8.82 10.86
CA THR A 243 15.90 9.22 10.13
C THR A 243 16.17 10.74 10.15
N GLY A 244 15.25 11.53 10.68
CA GLY A 244 15.42 12.95 10.95
C GLY A 244 15.87 13.22 12.39
N PHE A 245 16.30 14.45 12.68
CA PHE A 245 16.52 14.88 14.05
C PHE A 245 15.19 15.34 14.65
N CYS A 246 14.63 14.55 15.56
CA CYS A 246 13.44 14.92 16.31
C CYS A 246 13.53 14.39 17.75
N PRO A 247 13.59 15.28 18.76
CA PRO A 247 13.77 14.87 20.16
C PRO A 247 12.58 14.14 20.76
N SER A 248 11.41 14.19 20.12
CA SER A 248 10.21 13.48 20.61
C SER A 248 10.21 11.98 20.31
N PHE A 249 11.11 11.50 19.43
CA PHE A 249 11.19 10.06 19.13
C PHE A 249 11.92 9.30 20.22
N VAL A 250 11.29 8.24 20.68
CA VAL A 250 11.86 7.27 21.63
C VAL A 250 11.83 5.90 20.97
N THR A 251 12.95 5.17 21.05
CA THR A 251 12.99 3.76 20.64
C THR A 251 12.94 2.86 21.87
N VAL A 252 12.04 1.90 21.84
CA VAL A 252 11.89 0.88 22.89
C VAL A 252 12.49 -0.42 22.37
N GLU A 253 13.57 -0.86 22.98
CA GLU A 253 14.21 -2.15 22.67
C GLU A 253 13.58 -3.27 23.53
N GLY A 254 13.42 -4.47 22.94
CA GLY A 254 12.79 -5.61 23.61
C GLY A 254 11.27 -5.50 23.82
N GLY A 255 10.67 -4.38 23.40
CA GLY A 255 9.24 -4.13 23.57
C GLY A 255 8.35 -4.98 22.67
N GLN A 256 7.27 -5.51 23.24
CA GLN A 256 6.22 -6.19 22.50
C GLN A 256 4.86 -5.52 22.73
N LEU A 257 3.96 -5.63 21.75
CA LEU A 257 2.59 -5.15 21.92
C LEU A 257 1.92 -5.92 23.08
N LYS A 258 1.34 -5.16 23.99
CA LYS A 258 0.52 -5.73 25.04
C LYS A 258 -0.70 -6.39 24.40
N LYS A 259 -0.77 -7.71 24.51
CA LYS A 259 -1.97 -8.43 24.05
C LYS A 259 -3.14 -8.04 24.96
N PRO A 260 -4.33 -7.76 24.42
CA PRO A 260 -5.50 -7.53 25.27
C PRO A 260 -5.66 -8.74 26.18
N LYS A 261 -5.83 -8.50 27.50
CA LYS A 261 -6.14 -9.58 28.42
C LYS A 261 -7.42 -10.24 27.94
N LYS A 262 -7.35 -11.51 27.58
CA LYS A 262 -8.56 -12.29 27.35
C LYS A 262 -9.37 -12.23 28.65
N ALA A 263 -10.58 -11.76 28.58
CA ALA A 263 -11.50 -11.85 29.73
C ALA A 263 -11.69 -13.33 30.03
N GLY A 264 -11.01 -13.83 31.09
CA GLY A 264 -11.17 -15.16 31.67
C GLY A 264 -10.67 -16.31 30.79
N GLY A 265 -9.56 -16.94 31.22
CA GLY A 265 -9.24 -18.34 30.92
C GLY A 265 -8.39 -18.62 29.67
N ASN A 266 -7.45 -19.52 29.86
CA ASN A 266 -6.67 -20.21 28.83
C ASN A 266 -7.59 -20.77 27.75
N ASP A 267 -7.67 -20.10 26.58
CA ASP A 267 -8.11 -20.80 25.39
C ASP A 267 -7.49 -20.25 24.10
N SER A 268 -6.80 -21.15 23.43
CA SER A 268 -6.18 -20.98 22.13
C SER A 268 -7.26 -20.83 21.04
N GLY A 269 -7.47 -19.60 20.57
CA GLY A 269 -7.99 -19.38 19.21
C GLY A 269 -9.49 -19.60 18.94
N LYS A 270 -10.26 -20.14 19.88
CA LYS A 270 -11.72 -20.32 19.75
C LYS A 270 -12.42 -19.42 20.77
N GLY A 271 -13.15 -18.38 20.31
CA GLY A 271 -14.04 -17.64 21.21
C GLY A 271 -14.86 -18.62 22.05
N SER A 272 -14.90 -18.43 23.40
CA SER A 272 -15.55 -19.39 24.28
C SER A 272 -17.00 -19.63 23.81
N ALA A 273 -17.48 -20.84 23.89
CA ALA A 273 -18.87 -21.19 23.57
C ALA A 273 -19.85 -20.27 24.31
N ALA A 274 -19.54 -19.85 25.53
CA ALA A 274 -20.31 -18.89 26.32
C ALA A 274 -20.34 -17.47 25.69
N ALA A 275 -19.22 -16.97 25.12
CA ALA A 275 -19.22 -15.67 24.44
C ALA A 275 -20.02 -15.70 23.14
N LYS A 276 -19.99 -16.82 22.41
CA LYS A 276 -20.81 -17.03 21.21
C LYS A 276 -22.30 -17.17 21.58
N ALA A 277 -22.64 -17.92 22.63
CA ALA A 277 -24.00 -18.02 23.12
C ALA A 277 -24.58 -16.67 23.54
N SER A 278 -23.81 -15.87 24.30
CA SER A 278 -24.20 -14.50 24.70
C SER A 278 -24.36 -13.54 23.51
N ALA A 279 -23.54 -13.65 22.46
CA ALA A 279 -23.69 -12.85 21.24
C ALA A 279 -24.96 -13.28 20.47
N MET A 280 -25.24 -14.55 20.42
CA MET A 280 -26.41 -15.09 19.73
C MET A 280 -27.73 -14.77 20.46
N GLU A 281 -27.71 -14.78 21.80
CA GLU A 281 -28.85 -14.33 22.62
C GLU A 281 -29.12 -12.83 22.43
N ARG A 282 -28.09 -11.99 22.42
CA ARG A 282 -28.23 -10.56 22.11
C ARG A 282 -28.77 -10.32 20.70
N ALA A 283 -28.31 -11.10 19.72
CA ALA A 283 -28.82 -11.01 18.34
C ALA A 283 -30.31 -11.40 18.25
N LYS A 284 -30.73 -12.44 18.98
CA LYS A 284 -32.14 -12.85 19.05
C LYS A 284 -33.05 -11.82 19.76
N ALA A 285 -32.50 -11.06 20.68
CA ALA A 285 -33.24 -10.01 21.40
C ALA A 285 -33.43 -8.72 20.59
N LEU A 286 -32.75 -8.57 19.42
CA LEU A 286 -32.94 -7.41 18.56
C LEU A 286 -34.32 -7.48 17.85
N PRO A 287 -34.96 -6.32 17.59
CA PRO A 287 -36.15 -6.28 16.76
C PRO A 287 -35.90 -6.96 15.43
N GLN A 288 -36.88 -7.79 14.99
CA GLN A 288 -36.79 -8.42 13.69
C GLN A 288 -37.01 -7.35 12.59
N PRO A 289 -36.05 -7.19 11.64
CA PRO A 289 -36.21 -6.23 10.57
C PRO A 289 -37.30 -6.68 9.57
N THR A 290 -37.97 -5.74 8.95
CA THR A 290 -38.78 -6.00 7.77
C THR A 290 -37.84 -6.27 6.61
N LEU A 291 -37.85 -7.49 6.08
CA LEU A 291 -36.97 -7.88 4.98
C LEU A 291 -37.50 -7.35 3.65
N PRO A 292 -36.67 -6.75 2.79
CA PRO A 292 -37.05 -6.36 1.45
C PRO A 292 -37.33 -7.59 0.60
N SER A 293 -38.29 -7.48 -0.33
CA SER A 293 -38.53 -8.53 -1.31
C SER A 293 -37.41 -8.58 -2.35
N LEU A 294 -36.92 -9.78 -2.65
CA LEU A 294 -35.93 -10.03 -3.72
C LEU A 294 -36.59 -10.58 -4.99
N ALA A 295 -37.92 -10.66 -5.03
CA ALA A 295 -38.68 -11.36 -6.08
C ALA A 295 -38.60 -10.66 -7.44
N GLU A 296 -38.58 -9.34 -7.47
CA GLU A 296 -38.67 -8.57 -8.72
C GLU A 296 -37.34 -7.84 -9.07
N GLN A 297 -36.59 -7.40 -8.09
CA GLN A 297 -35.37 -6.63 -8.29
C GLN A 297 -34.26 -7.08 -7.35
N PRO A 298 -33.02 -7.06 -7.84
CA PRO A 298 -31.87 -7.36 -6.98
C PRO A 298 -31.64 -6.25 -5.97
N TYR A 299 -31.33 -6.63 -4.74
CA TYR A 299 -30.94 -5.73 -3.67
C TYR A 299 -29.46 -5.39 -3.77
N GLY A 300 -29.14 -4.12 -3.87
CA GLY A 300 -27.77 -3.62 -4.02
C GLY A 300 -27.16 -3.20 -2.69
N VAL A 301 -26.12 -3.88 -2.24
CA VAL A 301 -25.33 -3.48 -1.07
C VAL A 301 -23.98 -2.95 -1.54
N LEU A 302 -23.61 -1.78 -1.06
CA LEU A 302 -22.28 -1.21 -1.26
C LEU A 302 -21.52 -1.21 0.06
N VAL A 303 -20.45 -2.00 0.16
CA VAL A 303 -19.55 -1.96 1.31
C VAL A 303 -18.36 -1.08 0.94
N THR A 304 -18.05 -0.07 1.77
CA THR A 304 -16.99 0.89 1.50
C THR A 304 -16.03 1.01 2.67
N GLY A 305 -14.78 1.34 2.39
CA GLY A 305 -13.82 1.62 3.46
C GLY A 305 -12.39 1.73 2.98
N ILE A 306 -11.54 2.19 3.88
CA ILE A 306 -10.09 2.24 3.67
C ILE A 306 -9.53 0.81 3.69
N GLY A 307 -8.58 0.52 2.81
CA GLY A 307 -7.90 -0.78 2.76
C GLY A 307 -7.35 -1.22 4.11
N GLY A 308 -7.80 -2.40 4.56
CA GLY A 308 -7.50 -2.96 5.89
C GLY A 308 -8.66 -2.89 6.89
N THR A 309 -9.77 -2.21 6.58
CA THR A 309 -10.97 -2.14 7.43
C THR A 309 -11.92 -3.33 7.26
N GLY A 310 -11.62 -4.25 6.36
CA GLY A 310 -12.37 -5.50 6.21
C GLY A 310 -13.46 -5.47 5.13
N VAL A 311 -13.50 -4.46 4.25
CA VAL A 311 -14.51 -4.28 3.20
C VAL A 311 -14.76 -5.56 2.40
N VAL A 312 -13.71 -6.14 1.82
CA VAL A 312 -13.78 -7.38 1.04
C VAL A 312 -14.32 -8.55 1.87
N THR A 313 -13.86 -8.67 3.13
CA THR A 313 -14.33 -9.72 4.03
C THR A 313 -15.81 -9.60 4.34
N VAL A 314 -16.30 -8.37 4.57
CA VAL A 314 -17.73 -8.12 4.80
C VAL A 314 -18.54 -8.48 3.56
N GLY A 315 -18.10 -8.04 2.38
CA GLY A 315 -18.76 -8.38 1.09
C GLY A 315 -18.86 -9.89 0.88
N GLN A 316 -17.78 -10.62 1.10
CA GLN A 316 -17.73 -12.08 0.96
C GLN A 316 -18.61 -12.81 2.00
N ILE A 317 -18.66 -12.33 3.25
CA ILE A 317 -19.52 -12.90 4.29
C ILE A 317 -20.99 -12.72 3.91
N LEU A 318 -21.38 -11.54 3.41
CA LEU A 318 -22.75 -11.28 2.96
C LEU A 318 -23.13 -12.20 1.79
N ALA A 319 -22.27 -12.33 0.80
CA ALA A 319 -22.50 -13.22 -0.32
C ALA A 319 -22.60 -14.70 0.09
N MET A 320 -21.71 -15.15 0.98
CA MET A 320 -21.76 -16.52 1.49
C MET A 320 -23.05 -16.76 2.30
N ALA A 321 -23.49 -15.80 3.09
CA ALA A 321 -24.74 -15.89 3.83
C ALA A 321 -25.94 -16.02 2.88
N ALA A 322 -25.97 -15.23 1.81
CA ALA A 322 -27.02 -15.31 0.77
C ALA A 322 -27.00 -16.66 0.07
N HIS A 323 -25.82 -17.14 -0.32
CA HIS A 323 -25.67 -18.46 -0.95
C HIS A 323 -26.18 -19.60 -0.05
N VAL A 324 -25.81 -19.60 1.23
CA VAL A 324 -26.29 -20.59 2.21
C VAL A 324 -27.81 -20.50 2.41
N ALA A 325 -28.39 -19.31 2.26
CA ALA A 325 -29.84 -19.09 2.32
C ALA A 325 -30.56 -19.43 1.00
N GLY A 326 -29.88 -19.96 -0.02
CA GLY A 326 -30.45 -20.31 -1.33
C GLY A 326 -30.78 -19.11 -2.20
N GLN A 327 -30.20 -17.94 -1.93
CA GLN A 327 -30.35 -16.73 -2.74
C GLN A 327 -29.19 -16.60 -3.73
N ALA A 328 -29.51 -16.04 -4.91
CA ALA A 328 -28.48 -15.67 -5.86
C ALA A 328 -27.66 -14.46 -5.37
N CYS A 329 -26.35 -14.47 -5.61
CA CYS A 329 -25.50 -13.36 -5.23
C CYS A 329 -24.35 -13.15 -6.20
N SER A 330 -23.91 -11.89 -6.31
CA SER A 330 -22.71 -11.51 -7.04
C SER A 330 -21.90 -10.52 -6.21
N VAL A 331 -20.58 -10.68 -6.21
CA VAL A 331 -19.63 -9.76 -5.53
C VAL A 331 -18.63 -9.22 -6.54
N LEU A 332 -18.44 -7.92 -6.53
CA LEU A 332 -17.39 -7.24 -7.28
C LEU A 332 -16.59 -6.34 -6.34
N ASP A 333 -15.37 -6.74 -6.05
CA ASP A 333 -14.44 -5.96 -5.24
C ASP A 333 -13.61 -5.02 -6.11
N MET A 334 -13.62 -3.74 -5.76
CA MET A 334 -12.83 -2.70 -6.41
C MET A 334 -11.83 -2.14 -5.40
N SER A 335 -10.56 -2.41 -5.62
CA SER A 335 -9.47 -1.85 -4.83
C SER A 335 -8.72 -0.78 -5.61
N GLY A 336 -8.27 0.27 -4.92
CA GLY A 336 -7.39 1.27 -5.49
C GLY A 336 -5.94 0.76 -5.60
N LEU A 337 -5.09 1.56 -6.25
CA LEU A 337 -3.67 1.24 -6.45
C LEU A 337 -2.86 1.26 -5.14
N ALA A 338 -3.33 1.93 -4.10
CA ALA A 338 -2.62 2.03 -2.83
C ALA A 338 -2.71 0.73 -2.03
N GLN A 339 -1.56 0.12 -1.75
CA GLN A 339 -1.46 -1.13 -0.99
C GLN A 339 -1.84 -1.01 0.50
N LYS A 340 -1.95 0.20 1.03
CA LYS A 340 -2.32 0.48 2.41
C LYS A 340 -3.04 1.82 2.47
N GLY A 341 -4.23 1.84 3.07
CA GLY A 341 -4.99 3.06 3.30
C GLY A 341 -5.62 3.67 2.03
N GLY A 342 -5.72 2.92 0.92
CA GLY A 342 -6.45 3.31 -0.27
C GLY A 342 -7.94 2.97 -0.18
N PRO A 343 -8.82 3.62 -0.97
CA PRO A 343 -10.24 3.31 -0.99
C PRO A 343 -10.51 1.92 -1.54
N VAL A 344 -11.44 1.21 -0.92
CA VAL A 344 -11.95 -0.09 -1.35
C VAL A 344 -13.46 -0.04 -1.36
N LEU A 345 -14.06 -0.55 -2.43
CA LEU A 345 -15.50 -0.72 -2.55
C LEU A 345 -15.80 -2.18 -2.91
N SER A 346 -16.80 -2.76 -2.26
CA SER A 346 -17.31 -4.07 -2.61
C SER A 346 -18.80 -3.93 -2.96
N HIS A 347 -19.13 -4.25 -4.21
CA HIS A 347 -20.51 -4.26 -4.70
C HIS A 347 -21.07 -5.65 -4.49
N VAL A 348 -22.10 -5.78 -3.68
CA VAL A 348 -22.79 -7.04 -3.45
C VAL A 348 -24.21 -6.91 -4.02
N ARG A 349 -24.58 -7.84 -4.88
CA ARG A 349 -25.94 -7.94 -5.45
C ARG A 349 -26.57 -9.22 -4.92
N LEU A 350 -27.76 -9.08 -4.36
CA LEU A 350 -28.56 -10.19 -3.83
C LEU A 350 -29.86 -10.27 -4.62
N ALA A 351 -30.25 -11.45 -5.03
CA ALA A 351 -31.45 -11.66 -5.79
C ALA A 351 -32.10 -13.02 -5.45
N HIS A 352 -33.36 -13.19 -5.82
CA HIS A 352 -34.06 -14.45 -5.65
C HIS A 352 -33.47 -15.57 -6.54
N SER A 353 -33.06 -15.22 -7.77
CA SER A 353 -32.41 -16.15 -8.71
C SER A 353 -31.32 -15.44 -9.52
N ASP A 354 -30.45 -16.22 -10.15
CA ASP A 354 -29.33 -15.70 -10.97
C ASP A 354 -29.82 -14.87 -12.16
N GLU A 355 -30.99 -15.19 -12.70
CA GLU A 355 -31.61 -14.48 -13.82
C GLU A 355 -31.94 -13.02 -13.51
N HIS A 356 -32.04 -12.67 -12.21
CA HIS A 356 -32.30 -11.30 -11.76
C HIS A 356 -31.01 -10.50 -11.50
N ILE A 357 -29.82 -11.09 -11.68
CA ILE A 357 -28.55 -10.39 -11.53
C ILE A 357 -28.03 -9.92 -12.88
N PHE A 358 -28.54 -8.78 -13.36
CA PHE A 358 -28.20 -8.23 -14.68
C PHE A 358 -26.82 -7.55 -14.72
N SER A 359 -26.24 -7.25 -13.57
CA SER A 359 -24.94 -6.56 -13.44
C SER A 359 -24.31 -6.88 -12.09
N THR A 360 -23.00 -7.10 -12.08
CA THR A 360 -22.21 -7.27 -10.86
C THR A 360 -21.99 -5.95 -10.10
N ARG A 361 -22.08 -4.82 -10.82
CA ARG A 361 -21.84 -3.49 -10.25
C ARG A 361 -23.17 -2.84 -9.84
N VAL A 362 -23.19 -2.27 -8.63
CA VAL A 362 -24.29 -1.39 -8.21
C VAL A 362 -24.21 -0.11 -9.05
N GLY A 363 -25.27 0.20 -9.78
CA GLY A 363 -25.37 1.36 -10.66
C GLY A 363 -25.48 2.69 -9.90
N THR A 364 -25.51 3.80 -10.63
CA THR A 364 -25.76 5.14 -10.07
C THR A 364 -27.14 5.18 -9.44
N GLY A 365 -27.25 5.66 -8.19
CA GLY A 365 -28.50 5.69 -7.43
C GLY A 365 -29.07 4.31 -7.09
N GLY A 366 -28.35 3.22 -7.35
CA GLY A 366 -28.83 1.84 -7.27
C GLY A 366 -28.50 1.08 -5.98
N ALA A 367 -27.87 1.73 -5.01
CA ALA A 367 -27.63 1.11 -3.71
C ALA A 367 -28.87 1.17 -2.83
N ASP A 368 -29.27 0.04 -2.26
CA ASP A 368 -30.32 -0.05 -1.25
C ASP A 368 -29.73 0.09 0.15
N LEU A 369 -28.50 -0.43 0.35
CA LEU A 369 -27.76 -0.35 1.61
C LEU A 369 -26.30 0.04 1.35
N VAL A 370 -25.79 0.99 2.14
CA VAL A 370 -24.36 1.30 2.22
C VAL A 370 -23.83 0.93 3.59
N ILE A 371 -22.80 0.09 3.63
CA ILE A 371 -22.04 -0.25 4.84
C ILE A 371 -20.68 0.44 4.75
N GLY A 372 -20.54 1.58 5.43
CA GLY A 372 -19.29 2.33 5.49
C GLY A 372 -18.39 1.85 6.64
N CYS A 373 -17.32 1.12 6.33
CA CYS A 373 -16.33 0.75 7.33
C CYS A 373 -15.53 1.97 7.84
N ASP A 374 -15.57 3.07 7.12
CA ASP A 374 -15.14 4.40 7.52
C ASP A 374 -15.95 5.47 6.77
N VAL A 375 -15.97 6.68 7.32
CA VAL A 375 -16.72 7.80 6.77
C VAL A 375 -16.08 8.40 5.51
N LEU A 376 -14.75 8.38 5.38
CA LEU A 376 -14.06 9.09 4.30
C LEU A 376 -14.33 8.43 2.93
N VAL A 377 -14.31 7.10 2.88
CA VAL A 377 -14.62 6.38 1.64
C VAL A 377 -16.13 6.33 1.41
N ALA A 378 -16.94 6.22 2.47
CA ALA A 378 -18.40 6.27 2.35
C ALA A 378 -18.90 7.62 1.79
N ALA A 379 -18.21 8.72 2.11
CA ALA A 379 -18.46 10.06 1.61
C ALA A 379 -17.73 10.39 0.29
N SER A 380 -17.04 9.43 -0.31
CA SER A 380 -16.37 9.65 -1.60
C SER A 380 -17.37 9.83 -2.75
N LYS A 381 -16.96 10.57 -3.79
CA LYS A 381 -17.78 10.79 -4.98
C LYS A 381 -18.29 9.47 -5.59
N ASP A 382 -17.45 8.43 -5.60
CA ASP A 382 -17.83 7.11 -6.12
C ASP A 382 -18.89 6.44 -5.27
N ALA A 383 -18.81 6.50 -3.95
CA ALA A 383 -19.81 5.92 -3.06
C ALA A 383 -21.13 6.72 -3.11
N LEU A 384 -21.04 8.06 -2.98
CA LEU A 384 -22.22 8.95 -3.04
C LEU A 384 -22.99 8.81 -4.35
N SER A 385 -22.31 8.65 -5.48
CA SER A 385 -22.97 8.46 -6.78
C SER A 385 -23.80 7.18 -6.86
N ARG A 386 -23.60 6.21 -5.97
CA ARG A 386 -24.38 4.97 -5.90
C ARG A 386 -25.62 5.10 -5.01
N MET A 387 -25.68 6.12 -4.17
CA MET A 387 -26.81 6.37 -3.29
C MET A 387 -27.93 7.07 -4.03
N GLY A 388 -29.16 6.69 -3.73
CA GLY A 388 -30.39 7.29 -4.25
C GLY A 388 -31.23 7.85 -3.12
N ALA A 389 -31.71 9.09 -3.26
CA ALA A 389 -32.59 9.73 -2.28
C ALA A 389 -33.89 8.92 -2.12
N GLY A 390 -34.30 8.70 -0.88
CA GLY A 390 -35.47 7.91 -0.55
C GLY A 390 -35.36 6.39 -0.75
N ARG A 391 -34.22 5.90 -1.22
CA ARG A 391 -33.92 4.48 -1.43
C ARG A 391 -32.83 3.96 -0.50
N THR A 392 -31.69 4.65 -0.44
CA THR A 392 -30.49 4.13 0.20
C THR A 392 -30.54 4.33 1.71
N HIS A 393 -30.35 3.24 2.44
CA HIS A 393 -30.04 3.27 3.86
C HIS A 393 -28.52 3.18 4.03
N ALA A 394 -27.93 3.96 4.95
CA ALA A 394 -26.51 3.95 5.20
C ALA A 394 -26.19 3.69 6.69
N VAL A 395 -25.26 2.78 6.93
CA VAL A 395 -24.70 2.54 8.26
C VAL A 395 -23.19 2.75 8.14
N VAL A 396 -22.67 3.79 8.80
CA VAL A 396 -21.30 4.25 8.61
C VAL A 396 -20.56 4.30 9.95
N ASN A 397 -19.36 3.73 9.98
CA ASN A 397 -18.45 3.86 11.10
C ASN A 397 -17.85 5.27 11.12
N ALA A 398 -18.15 6.05 12.14
CA ALA A 398 -17.66 7.42 12.32
C ALA A 398 -16.23 7.48 12.87
N THR A 399 -15.60 6.37 13.18
CA THR A 399 -14.19 6.36 13.64
C THR A 399 -13.28 6.80 12.48
N LEU A 400 -12.50 7.84 12.71
CA LEU A 400 -11.66 8.45 11.71
C LEU A 400 -10.34 7.68 11.55
N ALA A 401 -9.91 7.49 10.31
CA ALA A 401 -8.62 6.88 9.99
C ALA A 401 -7.79 7.87 9.15
N PRO A 402 -6.50 8.08 9.46
CA PRO A 402 -5.66 8.99 8.70
C PRO A 402 -5.46 8.50 7.26
N THR A 403 -5.52 9.43 6.31
CA THR A 403 -5.31 9.20 4.89
C THR A 403 -4.05 9.88 4.38
N ALA A 404 -3.75 9.72 3.08
CA ALA A 404 -2.67 10.45 2.43
C ALA A 404 -2.83 11.97 2.47
N ALA A 405 -4.06 12.49 2.60
CA ALA A 405 -4.32 13.91 2.75
C ALA A 405 -3.67 14.47 4.01
N PHE A 406 -3.75 13.75 5.13
CA PHE A 406 -3.11 14.12 6.39
C PHE A 406 -1.57 14.13 6.30
N VAL A 407 -0.98 13.24 5.53
CA VAL A 407 0.48 13.20 5.31
C VAL A 407 0.96 14.44 4.54
N LYS A 408 0.15 14.90 3.57
CA LYS A 408 0.46 16.07 2.74
C LYS A 408 0.18 17.39 3.46
N ASN A 409 -0.87 17.43 4.25
CA ASN A 409 -1.29 18.61 5.00
C ASN A 409 -1.46 18.24 6.49
N PRO A 410 -0.48 18.60 7.35
CA PRO A 410 -0.52 18.31 8.78
C PRO A 410 -1.72 18.91 9.49
N ASP A 411 -2.25 20.02 8.96
CA ASP A 411 -3.39 20.76 9.52
C ASP A 411 -4.73 20.30 8.95
N TRP A 412 -4.72 19.28 8.08
CA TRP A 412 -5.95 18.74 7.51
C TRP A 412 -6.93 18.33 8.62
N ALA A 413 -8.12 18.93 8.59
CA ALA A 413 -9.17 18.64 9.55
C ALA A 413 -10.02 17.46 9.06
N TYR A 414 -10.35 16.56 9.97
CA TYR A 414 -11.33 15.52 9.70
C TYR A 414 -12.74 16.12 9.61
N PRO A 415 -13.64 15.54 8.78
CA PRO A 415 -15.05 15.90 8.83
C PRO A 415 -15.57 15.72 10.27
N ASP A 416 -16.24 16.71 10.79
CA ASP A 416 -16.91 16.61 12.08
C ASP A 416 -18.20 15.79 12.00
N ALA A 417 -18.79 15.49 13.16
CA ALA A 417 -20.03 14.71 13.21
C ALA A 417 -21.19 15.40 12.49
N ALA A 418 -21.21 16.73 12.45
CA ALA A 418 -22.25 17.49 11.77
C ALA A 418 -22.09 17.38 10.24
N SER A 419 -20.85 17.50 9.74
CA SER A 419 -20.54 17.29 8.31
C SER A 419 -20.90 15.86 7.84
N VAL A 420 -20.66 14.86 8.71
CA VAL A 420 -21.02 13.47 8.42
C VAL A 420 -22.55 13.27 8.38
N ALA A 421 -23.29 13.96 9.24
CA ALA A 421 -24.75 13.85 9.29
C ALA A 421 -25.45 14.52 8.09
N THR A 422 -24.74 15.41 7.37
CA THR A 422 -25.27 16.08 6.15
C THR A 422 -24.97 15.32 4.85
N LEU A 423 -24.16 14.27 4.92
CA LEU A 423 -23.89 13.36 3.78
C LEU A 423 -25.01 12.34 3.59
#